data_4803beb7ec9c7d03713ec0529e8ab8d7
#
_entry.id   4803beb7ec9c7d03713ec0529e8ab8d7
#
_cell.length_a   1.000
_cell.length_b   1.000
_cell.length_c   1.000
_cell.angle_alpha   90.00
_cell.angle_beta   90.00
_cell.angle_gamma   90.00
#
_symmetry.space_group_name_H-M   'P 1'
#
loop_
_entity.id
_entity.type
_entity.pdbx_description
1 polymer ?
#
loop_
_entity_poly.entity_id
_entity_poly.type
_entity_poly.pdbx_seq_one_letter_code
_entity_poly.pdbx_strand_id
1 'polypeptide(L)'
;MGQKVNPIAFRLAVNKDWRSKWYASGKDYTKKLHEDLAIRAYFKQKLQNAGLARVVIERAWNSVRITLHSSRPGLIIGRQGKEIEVMTADISKICKDSQVKLDILEIRKPELDAQLVAEQIAVQLERRISFRRAMKRSLQTAMEFGAEGIRVRCAGRLGGADIARSESYREGKVPLQTLRVPLDYGFAEARTVYGIIGVKCWVNKKEDDGKPGPDRGNRNDRGDRGDRGDRGNRGGGDRRQGGGDRRPDNRPQGGAPAPTA
;
A
#
# COMPACT_ATOMS: atom_id res chain seq x y z
N MET A 1 27.01 -22.86 5.13
CA MET A 1 26.34 -21.58 5.40
C MET A 1 25.13 -21.83 6.29
N GLY A 2 24.98 -21.06 7.38
CA GLY A 2 23.85 -21.20 8.29
C GLY A 2 22.50 -20.78 7.66
N GLN A 3 21.42 -21.29 8.20
CA GLN A 3 20.08 -20.92 7.79
C GLN A 3 19.76 -19.48 8.21
N LYS A 4 18.93 -18.78 7.44
CA LYS A 4 18.51 -17.41 7.71
C LYS A 4 17.13 -17.40 8.34
N VAL A 5 16.99 -16.68 9.44
CA VAL A 5 15.69 -16.46 10.11
C VAL A 5 14.85 -15.51 9.27
N ASN A 6 13.51 -15.66 9.31
CA ASN A 6 12.60 -14.73 8.68
C ASN A 6 12.78 -13.32 9.30
N PRO A 7 13.02 -12.28 8.48
CA PRO A 7 13.30 -10.93 8.99
C PRO A 7 12.17 -10.32 9.83
N ILE A 8 10.92 -10.66 9.52
CA ILE A 8 9.76 -10.19 10.28
C ILE A 8 9.71 -10.87 11.64
N ALA A 9 9.88 -12.21 11.67
CA ALA A 9 9.89 -12.98 12.91
C ALA A 9 11.02 -12.55 13.85
N PHE A 10 12.20 -12.26 13.29
CA PHE A 10 13.36 -11.79 14.06
C PHE A 10 13.16 -10.41 14.71
N ARG A 11 12.24 -9.59 14.17
CA ARG A 11 11.95 -8.23 14.64
C ARG A 11 10.64 -8.11 15.41
N LEU A 12 9.94 -9.21 15.65
CA LEU A 12 8.75 -9.20 16.49
C LEU A 12 9.11 -8.71 17.90
N ALA A 13 8.24 -7.90 18.50
CA ALA A 13 8.40 -7.22 19.77
C ALA A 13 9.52 -6.15 19.83
N VAL A 14 10.28 -5.92 18.76
CA VAL A 14 11.28 -4.84 18.69
C VAL A 14 10.71 -3.66 17.91
N ASN A 15 10.41 -3.87 16.60
CA ASN A 15 9.86 -2.85 15.71
C ASN A 15 8.77 -3.38 14.77
N LYS A 16 8.39 -4.65 14.91
CA LYS A 16 7.29 -5.28 14.18
C LYS A 16 6.28 -5.84 15.15
N ASP A 17 5.02 -5.73 14.80
CA ASP A 17 3.90 -6.24 15.58
C ASP A 17 3.30 -7.51 14.93
N TRP A 18 2.56 -8.26 15.73
CA TRP A 18 1.89 -9.48 15.29
C TRP A 18 0.79 -9.18 14.26
N ARG A 19 0.61 -10.09 13.32
CA ARG A 19 -0.47 -10.00 12.32
C ARG A 19 -1.77 -10.61 12.82
N SER A 20 -1.71 -11.45 13.84
CA SER A 20 -2.88 -11.97 14.57
C SER A 20 -2.73 -11.60 16.03
N LYS A 21 -3.69 -10.83 16.56
CA LYS A 21 -3.67 -10.26 17.91
C LYS A 21 -4.83 -10.84 18.70
N TRP A 22 -4.61 -11.99 19.31
CA TRP A 22 -5.56 -12.67 20.18
C TRP A 22 -4.86 -13.73 21.04
N TYR A 23 -5.53 -14.13 22.09
CA TYR A 23 -5.09 -15.20 22.99
C TYR A 23 -6.20 -16.24 23.13
N ALA A 24 -5.82 -17.50 23.14
CA ALA A 24 -6.70 -18.61 23.44
C ALA A 24 -5.87 -19.82 23.97
N SER A 25 -6.51 -20.71 24.69
CA SER A 25 -5.87 -21.92 25.22
C SER A 25 -6.59 -23.18 24.74
N GLY A 26 -5.86 -24.28 24.69
CA GLY A 26 -6.40 -25.61 24.40
C GLY A 26 -7.09 -25.72 23.03
N LYS A 27 -8.28 -26.29 23.01
CA LYS A 27 -9.04 -26.58 21.79
C LYS A 27 -9.50 -25.30 21.05
N ASP A 28 -9.72 -24.22 21.77
CA ASP A 28 -10.14 -22.94 21.16
C ASP A 28 -9.00 -22.29 20.37
N TYR A 29 -7.75 -22.48 20.79
CA TYR A 29 -6.59 -22.05 20.04
C TYR A 29 -6.57 -22.68 18.65
N THR A 30 -6.77 -23.99 18.56
CA THR A 30 -6.75 -24.72 17.28
C THR A 30 -7.86 -24.24 16.35
N LYS A 31 -9.09 -24.07 16.87
CA LYS A 31 -10.22 -23.57 16.08
C LYS A 31 -9.94 -22.17 15.51
N LYS A 32 -9.56 -21.22 16.36
CA LYS A 32 -9.26 -19.85 15.97
C LYS A 32 -8.10 -19.75 14.98
N LEU A 33 -7.07 -20.60 15.14
CA LEU A 33 -5.94 -20.66 14.22
C LEU A 33 -6.37 -21.12 12.83
N HIS A 34 -7.19 -22.18 12.73
CA HIS A 34 -7.69 -22.67 11.45
C HIS A 34 -8.60 -21.65 10.77
N GLU A 35 -9.44 -20.94 11.52
CA GLU A 35 -10.25 -19.84 11.00
C GLU A 35 -9.38 -18.73 10.43
N ASP A 36 -8.32 -18.31 11.15
CA ASP A 36 -7.39 -17.27 10.67
C ASP A 36 -6.66 -17.70 9.39
N LEU A 37 -6.25 -18.95 9.28
CA LEU A 37 -5.63 -19.49 8.07
C LEU A 37 -6.61 -19.50 6.91
N ALA A 38 -7.87 -19.91 7.14
CA ALA A 38 -8.92 -19.90 6.13
C ALA A 38 -9.24 -18.48 5.64
N ILE A 39 -9.34 -17.50 6.56
CA ILE A 39 -9.55 -16.10 6.23
C ILE A 39 -8.42 -15.56 5.36
N ARG A 40 -7.15 -15.84 5.72
CA ARG A 40 -5.98 -15.40 4.94
C ARG A 40 -5.96 -16.04 3.56
N ALA A 41 -6.30 -17.32 3.44
CA ALA A 41 -6.39 -18.03 2.16
C ALA A 41 -7.48 -17.44 1.27
N TYR A 42 -8.67 -17.17 1.84
CA TYR A 42 -9.79 -16.54 1.14
C TYR A 42 -9.42 -15.19 0.55
N PHE A 43 -8.82 -14.29 1.37
CA PHE A 43 -8.40 -12.99 0.86
C PHE A 43 -7.30 -13.07 -0.18
N LYS A 44 -6.33 -13.97 -0.01
CA LYS A 44 -5.26 -14.17 -0.99
C LYS A 44 -5.82 -14.64 -2.34
N GLN A 45 -6.84 -15.47 -2.34
CA GLN A 45 -7.48 -15.97 -3.55
C GLN A 45 -8.38 -14.92 -4.21
N LYS A 46 -9.23 -14.23 -3.43
CA LYS A 46 -10.22 -13.27 -3.95
C LYS A 46 -9.60 -11.93 -4.36
N LEU A 47 -8.57 -11.47 -3.65
CA LEU A 47 -8.00 -10.13 -3.80
C LEU A 47 -6.63 -10.11 -4.53
N GLN A 48 -6.36 -11.04 -5.44
CA GLN A 48 -5.09 -11.10 -6.18
C GLN A 48 -4.75 -9.80 -6.91
N ASN A 49 -5.77 -9.11 -7.46
CA ASN A 49 -5.57 -7.88 -8.24
C ASN A 49 -5.64 -6.59 -7.40
N ALA A 50 -6.06 -6.68 -6.15
CA ALA A 50 -6.25 -5.53 -5.28
C ALA A 50 -4.96 -5.04 -4.62
N GLY A 51 -3.83 -5.77 -4.79
CA GLY A 51 -2.56 -5.42 -4.15
C GLY A 51 -2.65 -5.46 -2.63
N LEU A 52 -2.98 -6.62 -2.09
CA LEU A 52 -3.10 -6.85 -0.65
C LEU A 52 -1.73 -7.10 -0.04
N ALA A 53 -1.22 -6.18 0.78
CA ALA A 53 0.08 -6.31 1.42
C ALA A 53 0.05 -7.17 2.68
N ARG A 54 -0.94 -6.93 3.55
CA ARG A 54 -1.07 -7.69 4.79
C ARG A 54 -2.52 -7.71 5.28
N VAL A 55 -2.82 -8.77 6.04
CA VAL A 55 -4.08 -8.95 6.75
C VAL A 55 -3.76 -9.02 8.23
N VAL A 56 -4.33 -8.09 9.02
CA VAL A 56 -4.23 -8.08 10.48
C VAL A 56 -5.56 -8.54 11.03
N ILE A 57 -5.54 -9.52 11.94
CA ILE A 57 -6.73 -10.11 12.54
C ILE A 57 -6.66 -9.87 14.05
N GLU A 58 -7.62 -9.13 14.58
CA GLU A 58 -7.77 -8.86 16.00
C GLU A 58 -9.05 -9.51 16.50
N ARG A 59 -8.96 -10.34 17.53
CA ARG A 59 -10.10 -11.00 18.11
C ARG A 59 -10.32 -10.51 19.54
N ALA A 60 -11.48 -9.97 19.78
CA ALA A 60 -12.00 -9.71 21.11
C ALA A 60 -13.15 -10.68 21.35
N TRP A 61 -13.54 -10.91 22.59
CA TRP A 61 -14.57 -11.87 23.03
C TRP A 61 -15.46 -12.46 21.90
N ASN A 62 -16.44 -11.70 21.37
CA ASN A 62 -17.37 -12.11 20.31
C ASN A 62 -17.20 -11.32 19.01
N SER A 63 -16.13 -10.60 18.85
CA SER A 63 -15.89 -9.78 17.65
C SER A 63 -14.54 -10.08 17.03
N VAL A 64 -14.54 -10.19 15.70
CA VAL A 64 -13.34 -10.35 14.89
C VAL A 64 -13.22 -9.11 14.02
N ARG A 65 -12.16 -8.32 14.26
CA ARG A 65 -11.79 -7.20 13.41
C ARG A 65 -10.70 -7.61 12.45
N ILE A 66 -10.94 -7.44 11.17
CA ILE A 66 -10.00 -7.77 10.12
C ILE A 66 -9.62 -6.48 9.42
N THR A 67 -8.35 -6.11 9.51
CA THR A 67 -7.81 -4.93 8.85
C THR A 67 -7.01 -5.34 7.63
N LEU A 68 -7.45 -4.91 6.45
CA LEU A 68 -6.81 -5.15 5.17
C LEU A 68 -5.96 -3.95 4.78
N HIS A 69 -4.66 -4.16 4.61
CA HIS A 69 -3.77 -3.15 4.05
C HIS A 69 -3.62 -3.38 2.56
N SER A 70 -4.12 -2.46 1.74
CA SER A 70 -4.13 -2.57 0.28
C SER A 70 -3.63 -1.30 -0.40
N SER A 71 -3.05 -1.48 -1.59
CA SER A 71 -2.68 -0.37 -2.46
C SER A 71 -3.86 0.17 -3.28
N ARG A 72 -4.94 -0.61 -3.42
CA ARG A 72 -6.09 -0.25 -4.25
C ARG A 72 -7.41 -0.51 -3.50
N PRO A 73 -7.72 0.30 -2.50
CA PRO A 73 -8.91 0.10 -1.67
C PRO A 73 -10.22 0.10 -2.46
N GLY A 74 -10.30 0.87 -3.54
CA GLY A 74 -11.50 0.94 -4.38
C GLY A 74 -11.91 -0.40 -5.00
N LEU A 75 -10.94 -1.31 -5.30
CA LEU A 75 -11.25 -2.64 -5.80
C LEU A 75 -11.81 -3.56 -4.72
N ILE A 76 -11.47 -3.31 -3.46
CA ILE A 76 -11.97 -4.08 -2.33
C ILE A 76 -13.37 -3.59 -1.92
N ILE A 77 -13.56 -2.28 -1.94
CA ILE A 77 -14.85 -1.66 -1.60
C ILE A 77 -15.92 -2.02 -2.63
N GLY A 78 -15.53 -2.01 -3.92
CA GLY A 78 -16.44 -2.24 -5.01
C GLY A 78 -17.44 -1.10 -5.22
N ARG A 79 -18.38 -1.30 -6.14
CA ARG A 79 -19.44 -0.31 -6.41
C ARG A 79 -20.42 -0.28 -5.24
N GLN A 80 -20.58 0.89 -4.62
CA GLN A 80 -21.53 1.11 -3.51
C GLN A 80 -21.29 0.19 -2.29
N GLY A 81 -20.08 -0.33 -2.09
CA GLY A 81 -19.79 -1.18 -0.94
C GLY A 81 -20.27 -2.64 -1.04
N LYS A 82 -20.86 -3.07 -2.15
CA LYS A 82 -21.41 -4.43 -2.31
C LYS A 82 -20.36 -5.53 -2.13
N GLU A 83 -19.13 -5.31 -2.60
CA GLU A 83 -18.06 -6.31 -2.47
C GLU A 83 -17.65 -6.53 -1.00
N ILE A 84 -17.65 -5.47 -0.19
CA ILE A 84 -17.36 -5.59 1.26
C ILE A 84 -18.45 -6.39 1.95
N GLU A 85 -19.72 -6.14 1.63
CA GLU A 85 -20.85 -6.86 2.24
C GLU A 85 -20.79 -8.36 1.92
N VAL A 86 -20.52 -8.70 0.65
CA VAL A 86 -20.33 -10.09 0.22
C VAL A 86 -19.16 -10.75 0.95
N MET A 87 -18.01 -10.05 1.04
CA MET A 87 -16.84 -10.57 1.76
C MET A 87 -17.13 -10.75 3.25
N THR A 88 -17.81 -9.81 3.86
CA THR A 88 -18.20 -9.90 5.28
C THR A 88 -19.15 -11.08 5.52
N ALA A 89 -20.12 -11.31 4.64
CA ALA A 89 -21.01 -12.46 4.70
C ALA A 89 -20.27 -13.78 4.53
N ASP A 90 -19.31 -13.87 3.61
CA ASP A 90 -18.51 -15.08 3.40
C ASP A 90 -17.61 -15.39 4.60
N ILE A 91 -16.99 -14.36 5.19
CA ILE A 91 -16.16 -14.51 6.38
C ILE A 91 -16.99 -14.88 7.60
N SER A 92 -18.21 -14.36 7.73
CA SER A 92 -19.14 -14.73 8.81
C SER A 92 -19.51 -16.21 8.76
N LYS A 93 -19.51 -16.83 7.57
CA LYS A 93 -19.69 -18.30 7.43
C LYS A 93 -18.49 -19.07 7.97
N ILE A 94 -17.28 -18.50 7.87
CA ILE A 94 -16.04 -19.10 8.42
C ILE A 94 -15.99 -18.92 9.94
N CYS A 95 -16.29 -17.69 10.43
CA CYS A 95 -16.29 -17.34 11.85
C CYS A 95 -17.72 -17.44 12.42
N LYS A 96 -18.22 -18.66 12.64
CA LYS A 96 -19.62 -18.90 13.03
C LYS A 96 -20.03 -18.25 14.35
N ASP A 97 -19.09 -18.07 15.27
CA ASP A 97 -19.36 -17.66 16.65
C ASP A 97 -19.06 -16.18 16.94
N SER A 98 -18.73 -15.37 15.92
CA SER A 98 -18.25 -14.00 16.14
C SER A 98 -18.79 -13.00 15.14
N GLN A 99 -19.02 -11.76 15.58
CA GLN A 99 -19.34 -10.64 14.70
C GLN A 99 -18.09 -10.19 13.94
N VAL A 100 -18.18 -10.15 12.63
CA VAL A 100 -17.06 -9.76 11.75
C VAL A 100 -17.15 -8.28 11.41
N LYS A 101 -16.03 -7.55 11.60
CA LYS A 101 -15.83 -6.17 11.13
C LYS A 101 -14.66 -6.14 10.19
N LEU A 102 -14.86 -5.58 9.01
CA LEU A 102 -13.84 -5.45 7.99
C LEU A 102 -13.43 -3.97 7.83
N ASP A 103 -12.18 -3.67 8.13
CA ASP A 103 -11.59 -2.35 7.96
C ASP A 103 -10.56 -2.37 6.82
N ILE A 104 -10.50 -1.31 6.02
CA ILE A 104 -9.57 -1.20 4.90
C ILE A 104 -8.68 0.00 5.11
N LEU A 105 -7.37 -0.24 5.11
CA LEU A 105 -6.35 0.80 5.20
C LEU A 105 -5.58 0.89 3.89
N GLU A 106 -5.50 2.10 3.35
CA GLU A 106 -4.75 2.39 2.14
C GLU A 106 -3.25 2.48 2.39
N ILE A 107 -2.47 1.87 1.52
CA ILE A 107 -1.02 2.00 1.48
C ILE A 107 -0.67 3.09 0.47
N ARG A 108 -0.21 4.25 0.97
CA ARG A 108 0.12 5.42 0.13
C ARG A 108 1.30 5.20 -0.81
N LYS A 109 2.29 4.37 -0.40
CA LYS A 109 3.51 4.08 -1.18
C LYS A 109 3.65 2.57 -1.34
N PRO A 110 2.97 1.95 -2.31
CA PRO A 110 3.03 0.50 -2.53
C PRO A 110 4.41 0.01 -2.97
N GLU A 111 5.22 0.88 -3.58
CA GLU A 111 6.57 0.59 -4.04
C GLU A 111 7.56 0.35 -2.90
N LEU A 112 7.23 0.79 -1.70
CA LEU A 112 8.01 0.57 -0.49
C LEU A 112 7.54 -0.64 0.33
N ASP A 113 6.44 -1.29 -0.07
CA ASP A 113 5.98 -2.50 0.60
C ASP A 113 6.59 -3.75 -0.06
N ALA A 114 7.37 -4.51 0.72
CA ALA A 114 8.12 -5.65 0.20
C ALA A 114 7.22 -6.76 -0.39
N GLN A 115 6.01 -6.94 0.15
CA GLN A 115 5.08 -7.95 -0.34
C GLN A 115 4.51 -7.56 -1.70
N LEU A 116 4.10 -6.30 -1.86
CA LEU A 116 3.57 -5.78 -3.12
C LEU A 116 4.62 -5.79 -4.23
N VAL A 117 5.85 -5.42 -3.91
CA VAL A 117 6.98 -5.49 -4.86
C VAL A 117 7.25 -6.93 -5.29
N ALA A 118 7.23 -7.89 -4.34
CA ALA A 118 7.42 -9.30 -4.68
C ALA A 118 6.31 -9.84 -5.59
N GLU A 119 5.05 -9.51 -5.31
CA GLU A 119 3.90 -9.88 -6.13
C GLU A 119 3.94 -9.24 -7.51
N GLN A 120 4.32 -7.98 -7.61
CA GLN A 120 4.49 -7.29 -8.88
C GLN A 120 5.55 -7.96 -9.77
N ILE A 121 6.67 -8.37 -9.18
CA ILE A 121 7.72 -9.13 -9.91
C ILE A 121 7.16 -10.49 -10.34
N ALA A 122 6.44 -11.20 -9.47
CA ALA A 122 5.85 -12.50 -9.78
C ALA A 122 4.90 -12.41 -10.98
N VAL A 123 3.99 -11.43 -11.00
CA VAL A 123 3.08 -11.18 -12.14
C VAL A 123 3.85 -10.86 -13.44
N GLN A 124 4.96 -10.11 -13.36
CA GLN A 124 5.78 -9.83 -14.53
C GLN A 124 6.46 -11.10 -15.08
N LEU A 125 6.91 -11.99 -14.20
CA LEU A 125 7.50 -13.28 -14.58
C LEU A 125 6.47 -14.21 -15.24
N GLU A 126 5.24 -14.25 -14.74
CA GLU A 126 4.13 -14.99 -15.34
C GLU A 126 3.78 -14.48 -16.74
N ARG A 127 3.91 -13.16 -16.96
CA ARG A 127 3.76 -12.52 -18.27
C ARG A 127 4.99 -12.69 -19.18
N ARG A 128 5.94 -13.56 -18.82
CA ARG A 128 7.16 -13.87 -19.58
C ARG A 128 8.09 -12.68 -19.80
N ILE A 129 8.06 -11.68 -18.94
CA ILE A 129 9.03 -10.57 -18.96
C ILE A 129 10.37 -11.12 -18.46
N SER A 130 11.47 -10.66 -19.06
CA SER A 130 12.81 -11.05 -18.62
C SER A 130 13.01 -10.74 -17.13
N PHE A 131 13.39 -11.76 -16.34
CA PHE A 131 13.56 -11.66 -14.90
C PHE A 131 14.59 -10.57 -14.51
N ARG A 132 15.67 -10.41 -15.28
CA ARG A 132 16.67 -9.35 -15.04
C ARG A 132 16.08 -7.96 -15.18
N ARG A 133 15.23 -7.75 -16.19
CA ARG A 133 14.55 -6.46 -16.40
C ARG A 133 13.51 -6.19 -15.28
N ALA A 134 12.74 -7.20 -14.92
CA ALA A 134 11.75 -7.09 -13.85
C ALA A 134 12.41 -6.72 -12.51
N MET A 135 13.48 -7.44 -12.14
CA MET A 135 14.20 -7.18 -10.88
C MET A 135 14.86 -5.79 -10.87
N LYS A 136 15.58 -5.40 -11.94
CA LYS A 136 16.27 -4.08 -12.01
C LYS A 136 15.25 -2.94 -11.94
N ARG A 137 14.14 -3.03 -12.67
CA ARG A 137 13.07 -2.01 -12.63
C ARG A 137 12.49 -1.85 -11.23
N SER A 138 12.20 -2.96 -10.54
CA SER A 138 11.66 -2.89 -9.18
C SER A 138 12.65 -2.29 -8.18
N LEU A 139 13.95 -2.55 -8.33
CA LEU A 139 14.99 -1.90 -7.53
C LEU A 139 14.99 -0.39 -7.74
N GLN A 140 15.08 0.02 -9.00
CA GLN A 140 15.10 1.43 -9.38
C GLN A 140 13.89 2.19 -8.85
N THR A 141 12.69 1.66 -9.11
CA THR A 141 11.44 2.25 -8.62
C THR A 141 11.43 2.40 -7.10
N ALA A 142 11.82 1.36 -6.34
CA ALA A 142 11.84 1.46 -4.88
C ALA A 142 12.84 2.52 -4.36
N MET A 143 13.99 2.66 -5.00
CA MET A 143 14.98 3.71 -4.66
C MET A 143 14.45 5.11 -4.98
N GLU A 144 13.78 5.30 -6.12
CA GLU A 144 13.14 6.56 -6.51
C GLU A 144 12.05 7.00 -5.50
N PHE A 145 11.29 6.03 -4.95
CA PHE A 145 10.28 6.30 -3.90
C PHE A 145 10.86 6.50 -2.50
N GLY A 146 12.20 6.45 -2.36
CA GLY A 146 12.92 6.81 -1.13
C GLY A 146 13.19 5.63 -0.18
N ALA A 147 13.34 4.41 -0.71
CA ALA A 147 13.93 3.31 0.05
C ALA A 147 15.40 3.60 0.36
N GLU A 148 15.88 3.27 1.56
CA GLU A 148 17.31 3.30 1.88
C GLU A 148 18.08 2.15 1.22
N GLY A 149 17.38 1.08 0.93
CA GLY A 149 17.92 -0.04 0.21
C GLY A 149 16.90 -1.15 -0.02
N ILE A 150 17.15 -1.86 -1.08
CA ILE A 150 16.30 -2.99 -1.49
C ILE A 150 17.18 -4.15 -1.95
N ARG A 151 16.72 -5.35 -1.65
CA ARG A 151 17.28 -6.59 -2.17
C ARG A 151 16.16 -7.47 -2.70
N VAL A 152 16.31 -7.94 -3.93
CA VAL A 152 15.40 -8.89 -4.57
C VAL A 152 16.17 -10.16 -4.91
N ARG A 153 15.56 -11.32 -4.66
CA ARG A 153 16.09 -12.63 -5.04
C ARG A 153 14.99 -13.44 -5.73
N CYS A 154 15.30 -13.91 -6.94
CA CYS A 154 14.48 -14.86 -7.66
C CYS A 154 15.19 -16.22 -7.69
N ALA A 155 14.45 -17.31 -7.47
CA ALA A 155 14.98 -18.67 -7.45
C ALA A 155 14.00 -19.61 -8.16
N GLY A 156 14.53 -20.46 -9.04
CA GLY A 156 13.78 -21.42 -9.84
C GLY A 156 14.35 -21.58 -11.23
N ARG A 157 13.54 -22.07 -12.17
CA ARG A 157 13.91 -22.18 -13.60
C ARG A 157 13.80 -20.83 -14.29
N LEU A 158 14.79 -19.95 -14.05
CA LEU A 158 14.79 -18.59 -14.55
C LEU A 158 14.92 -18.56 -16.07
N GLY A 159 13.93 -17.93 -16.73
CA GLY A 159 13.86 -17.86 -18.18
C GLY A 159 13.58 -19.19 -18.89
N GLY A 160 13.08 -20.20 -18.17
CA GLY A 160 12.80 -21.53 -18.72
C GLY A 160 14.00 -22.47 -18.76
N ALA A 161 15.13 -22.11 -18.14
CA ALA A 161 16.31 -22.96 -18.09
C ALA A 161 16.02 -24.31 -17.40
N ASP A 162 16.63 -25.39 -17.87
CA ASP A 162 16.40 -26.73 -17.32
C ASP A 162 16.94 -26.84 -15.89
N ILE A 163 18.08 -26.23 -15.64
CA ILE A 163 18.71 -26.22 -14.32
C ILE A 163 18.20 -24.98 -13.54
N ALA A 164 17.61 -25.23 -12.38
CA ALA A 164 17.18 -24.17 -11.50
C ALA A 164 18.40 -23.41 -10.91
N ARG A 165 18.30 -22.08 -10.90
CA ARG A 165 19.31 -21.23 -10.27
C ARG A 165 18.66 -20.10 -9.49
N SER A 166 19.46 -19.41 -8.67
CA SER A 166 19.03 -18.22 -7.96
C SER A 166 19.87 -17.02 -8.33
N GLU A 167 19.20 -15.92 -8.65
CA GLU A 167 19.85 -14.63 -8.87
C GLU A 167 19.32 -13.61 -7.86
N SER A 168 20.23 -12.75 -7.38
CA SER A 168 19.87 -11.69 -6.45
C SER A 168 20.53 -10.38 -6.82
N TYR A 169 19.74 -9.30 -6.81
CA TYR A 169 20.21 -7.93 -6.97
C TYR A 169 19.98 -7.15 -5.70
N ARG A 170 20.87 -6.23 -5.39
CA ARG A 170 20.77 -5.36 -4.20
C ARG A 170 21.23 -3.96 -4.57
N GLU A 171 20.52 -2.99 -4.04
CA GLU A 171 20.88 -1.58 -4.13
C GLU A 171 20.66 -0.93 -2.74
N GLY A 172 21.58 -0.03 -2.37
CA GLY A 172 21.55 0.61 -1.06
C GLY A 172 21.91 -0.30 0.12
N LYS A 173 21.46 0.09 1.32
CA LYS A 173 21.75 -0.60 2.60
C LYS A 173 20.60 -1.52 3.00
N VAL A 174 20.88 -2.82 3.17
CA VAL A 174 19.89 -3.80 3.65
C VAL A 174 20.49 -4.58 4.83
N PRO A 175 20.47 -3.99 6.04
CA PRO A 175 21.05 -4.60 7.23
C PRO A 175 20.11 -5.67 7.82
N LEU A 176 20.38 -6.94 7.54
CA LEU A 176 19.54 -8.05 8.00
C LEU A 176 19.70 -8.33 9.50
N GLN A 177 20.89 -8.11 10.06
CA GLN A 177 21.21 -8.40 11.45
C GLN A 177 20.84 -7.28 12.42
N THR A 178 20.75 -6.04 11.95
CA THR A 178 20.44 -4.88 12.79
C THR A 178 18.94 -4.82 13.07
N LEU A 179 18.53 -5.06 14.31
CA LEU A 179 17.12 -5.12 14.73
C LEU A 179 16.41 -3.76 14.68
N ARG A 180 17.12 -2.66 14.94
CA ARG A 180 16.54 -1.31 14.97
C ARG A 180 15.97 -0.87 13.63
N VAL A 181 16.54 -1.34 12.54
CA VAL A 181 16.17 -0.90 11.20
C VAL A 181 14.82 -1.50 10.79
N PRO A 182 13.87 -0.68 10.30
CA PRO A 182 12.53 -1.10 9.90
C PRO A 182 12.55 -1.84 8.55
N LEU A 183 13.12 -3.04 8.55
CA LEU A 183 13.18 -3.89 7.37
C LEU A 183 11.82 -4.55 7.13
N ASP A 184 11.34 -4.47 5.91
CA ASP A 184 10.17 -5.20 5.45
C ASP A 184 10.56 -6.39 4.58
N TYR A 185 9.75 -7.46 4.60
CA TYR A 185 10.01 -8.69 3.87
C TYR A 185 8.76 -9.19 3.19
N GLY A 186 8.89 -9.51 1.90
CA GLY A 186 7.83 -10.09 1.08
C GLY A 186 8.27 -11.36 0.38
N PHE A 187 7.32 -12.28 0.21
CA PHE A 187 7.50 -13.52 -0.52
C PHE A 187 6.32 -13.74 -1.47
N ALA A 188 6.63 -14.01 -2.74
CA ALA A 188 5.64 -14.33 -3.75
C ALA A 188 6.13 -15.50 -4.62
N GLU A 189 5.18 -16.24 -5.16
CA GLU A 189 5.42 -17.34 -6.07
C GLU A 189 4.85 -16.98 -7.45
N ALA A 190 5.70 -17.02 -8.48
CA ALA A 190 5.30 -16.87 -9.86
C ALA A 190 5.06 -18.26 -10.46
N ARG A 191 3.85 -18.53 -10.90
CA ARG A 191 3.48 -19.81 -11.53
C ARG A 191 3.69 -19.70 -13.03
N THR A 192 4.82 -20.22 -13.49
CA THR A 192 5.16 -20.22 -14.91
C THR A 192 4.88 -21.58 -15.54
N VAL A 193 4.86 -21.63 -16.87
CA VAL A 193 4.70 -22.88 -17.63
C VAL A 193 5.80 -23.91 -17.30
N TYR A 194 7.02 -23.42 -16.95
CA TYR A 194 8.17 -24.26 -16.63
C TYR A 194 8.30 -24.62 -15.15
N GLY A 195 7.34 -24.20 -14.31
CA GLY A 195 7.33 -24.44 -12.88
C GLY A 195 7.20 -23.16 -12.07
N ILE A 196 7.39 -23.27 -10.76
CA ILE A 196 7.23 -22.16 -9.82
C ILE A 196 8.58 -21.47 -9.62
N ILE A 197 8.57 -20.13 -9.70
CA ILE A 197 9.70 -19.28 -9.37
C ILE A 197 9.38 -18.55 -8.06
N GLY A 198 10.21 -18.77 -7.04
CA GLY A 198 10.08 -18.06 -5.76
C GLY A 198 10.76 -16.68 -5.82
N VAL A 199 10.01 -15.64 -5.48
CA VAL A 199 10.50 -14.26 -5.39
C VAL A 199 10.55 -13.85 -3.92
N LYS A 200 11.71 -13.40 -3.44
CA LYS A 200 11.91 -12.84 -2.10
C LYS A 200 12.38 -11.40 -2.22
N CYS A 201 11.71 -10.51 -1.49
CA CYS A 201 12.03 -9.09 -1.49
C CYS A 201 12.30 -8.62 -0.05
N TRP A 202 13.33 -7.81 0.14
CA TRP A 202 13.67 -7.11 1.38
C TRP A 202 13.76 -5.63 1.07
N VAL A 203 12.97 -4.82 1.75
CA VAL A 203 12.97 -3.37 1.60
C VAL A 203 13.34 -2.74 2.93
N ASN A 204 14.37 -1.93 2.93
CA ASN A 204 14.73 -1.07 4.04
C ASN A 204 14.05 0.28 3.84
N LYS A 205 13.07 0.56 4.69
CA LYS A 205 12.36 1.85 4.67
C LYS A 205 13.21 2.87 5.44
N LYS A 206 13.20 4.12 4.98
CA LYS A 206 13.73 5.23 5.76
C LYS A 206 12.94 5.29 7.07
N GLU A 207 13.59 5.44 8.20
CA GLU A 207 12.90 5.73 9.46
C GLU A 207 12.12 7.02 9.26
N ASP A 208 10.80 6.93 9.24
CA ASP A 208 9.98 8.10 9.44
C ASP A 208 10.22 8.49 10.90
N ASP A 209 11.00 9.54 11.13
CA ASP A 209 11.14 10.15 12.43
C ASP A 209 9.73 10.44 12.92
N GLY A 210 9.19 9.60 13.81
CA GLY A 210 7.80 9.46 14.24
C GLY A 210 7.01 10.73 14.56
N LYS A 211 7.10 11.73 13.68
CA LYS A 211 6.21 12.87 13.65
C LYS A 211 4.95 12.42 12.93
N PRO A 212 3.81 12.26 13.61
CA PRO A 212 2.54 12.12 12.93
C PRO A 212 2.45 13.32 11.96
N GLY A 213 2.42 13.02 10.67
CA GLY A 213 2.19 14.04 9.65
C GLY A 213 0.95 14.82 10.05
N PRO A 214 0.86 16.14 9.78
CA PRO A 214 -0.27 16.93 10.18
C PRO A 214 -1.52 16.22 9.66
N ASP A 215 -2.34 15.79 10.61
CA ASP A 215 -3.65 15.23 10.37
C ASP A 215 -4.40 16.25 9.49
N ARG A 216 -4.53 15.97 8.21
CA ARG A 216 -5.39 16.73 7.31
C ARG A 216 -6.81 16.33 7.65
N GLY A 217 -7.19 16.61 8.90
CA GLY A 217 -8.55 16.51 9.39
C GLY A 217 -9.49 17.17 8.40
N ASN A 218 -10.44 16.40 8.03
CA ASN A 218 -11.66 16.66 7.31
C ASN A 218 -12.06 18.15 7.31
N ARG A 219 -11.73 18.90 6.23
CA ARG A 219 -12.13 20.30 6.05
C ARG A 219 -13.58 20.43 5.59
N ASN A 220 -14.44 19.51 5.94
CA ASN A 220 -15.86 19.55 5.60
C ASN A 220 -16.76 20.01 6.74
N ASP A 221 -16.21 20.67 7.78
CA ASP A 221 -17.06 21.32 8.79
C ASP A 221 -16.92 22.84 8.73
N ARG A 222 -17.37 23.41 7.61
CA ARG A 222 -17.74 24.82 7.47
C ARG A 222 -19.17 24.91 7.02
N GLY A 223 -20.05 24.36 7.84
CA GLY A 223 -21.46 24.64 7.82
C GLY A 223 -21.84 25.42 9.06
N ASP A 224 -22.41 26.55 8.82
CA ASP A 224 -23.36 27.20 9.72
C ASP A 224 -22.81 27.89 10.97
N ARG A 225 -22.49 29.17 10.83
CA ARG A 225 -22.73 30.15 11.90
C ARG A 225 -23.53 31.29 11.33
N GLY A 226 -24.87 31.13 11.50
CA GLY A 226 -25.88 32.15 11.32
C GLY A 226 -25.62 33.39 12.15
N ASP A 227 -25.89 34.46 11.51
CA ASP A 227 -26.69 35.61 11.87
C ASP A 227 -26.92 35.90 13.35
N ARG A 228 -26.34 36.99 13.80
CA ARG A 228 -26.84 37.93 14.82
C ARG A 228 -26.07 39.23 14.66
N GLY A 229 -26.60 40.24 14.06
CA GLY A 229 -27.53 41.18 14.64
C GLY A 229 -26.84 42.38 15.26
N ASP A 230 -26.88 43.49 14.49
CA ASP A 230 -27.34 44.82 15.02
C ASP A 230 -26.36 45.73 15.77
N ARG A 231 -26.40 46.95 15.30
CA ARG A 231 -26.20 48.28 15.92
C ARG A 231 -24.85 48.95 15.90
N GLY A 232 -24.89 50.12 15.22
CA GLY A 232 -24.22 51.29 15.76
C GLY A 232 -23.45 52.16 14.77
N ASN A 233 -24.10 52.87 13.92
CA ASN A 233 -24.23 54.31 13.75
C ASN A 233 -22.99 55.20 13.97
N ARG A 234 -22.86 56.18 13.05
CA ARG A 234 -22.07 57.46 13.03
C ARG A 234 -20.68 57.33 12.42
N GLY A 235 -20.32 58.04 11.41
CA GLY A 235 -20.66 59.36 10.90
C GLY A 235 -19.46 59.87 10.13
N GLY A 236 -19.74 60.56 9.05
CA GLY A 236 -18.96 61.75 8.72
C GLY A 236 -17.88 61.66 7.66
N GLY A 237 -18.16 62.31 6.57
CA GLY A 237 -17.25 63.20 5.91
C GLY A 237 -16.39 62.62 4.79
N ASP A 238 -16.68 62.87 3.64
CA ASP A 238 -16.60 64.07 2.76
C ASP A 238 -15.47 63.94 1.71
N ARG A 239 -15.88 64.05 0.46
CA ARG A 239 -15.27 64.74 -0.70
C ARG A 239 -14.10 64.16 -1.49
N ARG A 240 -14.41 64.10 -2.76
CA ARG A 240 -13.71 64.57 -3.98
C ARG A 240 -12.99 63.53 -4.79
N GLN A 241 -13.55 63.24 -5.95
CA GLN A 241 -13.34 63.84 -7.29
C GLN A 241 -12.04 63.46 -7.99
N GLY A 242 -12.26 62.98 -9.21
CA GLY A 242 -11.32 63.07 -10.31
C GLY A 242 -10.84 61.72 -10.78
N GLY A 243 -11.16 61.14 -11.89
CA GLY A 243 -11.19 61.71 -13.23
C GLY A 243 -10.16 61.03 -14.10
N GLY A 244 -10.60 60.49 -15.23
CA GLY A 244 -9.72 60.30 -16.38
C GLY A 244 -9.20 58.88 -16.63
N ASP A 245 -9.86 58.07 -17.45
CA ASP A 245 -9.85 58.07 -18.90
C ASP A 245 -8.61 57.44 -19.57
N ARG A 246 -8.90 56.56 -20.52
CA ARG A 246 -8.14 56.11 -21.69
C ARG A 246 -7.53 54.72 -21.69
N ARG A 247 -8.29 53.85 -22.39
CA ARG A 247 -7.71 52.80 -23.26
C ARG A 247 -6.94 53.45 -24.40
N PRO A 248 -5.99 52.77 -25.11
CA PRO A 248 -6.47 52.03 -26.27
C PRO A 248 -5.73 50.71 -26.55
N ASP A 249 -6.44 49.89 -27.30
CA ASP A 249 -6.04 48.83 -28.21
C ASP A 249 -4.65 48.97 -28.87
N ASN A 250 -3.97 47.82 -29.04
CA ASN A 250 -3.29 47.57 -30.31
C ASN A 250 -3.00 46.07 -30.54
N ARG A 251 -3.69 45.45 -31.47
CA ARG A 251 -3.21 44.32 -32.30
C ARG A 251 -2.48 44.90 -33.51
N PRO A 252 -1.50 44.18 -34.11
CA PRO A 252 -1.73 43.49 -35.37
C PRO A 252 -1.00 42.13 -35.45
N GLN A 253 -1.56 41.06 -36.02
CA GLN A 253 -1.69 40.60 -37.41
C GLN A 253 -0.38 40.36 -38.16
N GLY A 254 -0.29 39.12 -38.66
CA GLY A 254 0.42 38.70 -39.88
C GLY A 254 1.78 38.03 -39.64
N GLY A 255 2.12 36.90 -40.20
CA GLY A 255 1.80 36.20 -41.39
C GLY A 255 2.67 34.96 -41.49
N ALA A 256 2.17 33.90 -42.04
CA ALA A 256 2.96 32.78 -42.60
C ALA A 256 3.57 33.19 -43.94
N PRO A 257 4.62 32.48 -44.48
CA PRO A 257 4.36 31.29 -45.27
C PRO A 257 5.44 30.18 -45.21
N ALA A 258 5.04 28.96 -45.53
CA ALA A 258 5.87 27.87 -46.07
C ALA A 258 6.17 28.18 -47.56
N PRO A 259 6.83 27.32 -48.37
CA PRO A 259 7.62 26.09 -48.17
C PRO A 259 8.92 26.01 -49.07
N THR A 260 9.42 24.81 -49.32
CA THR A 260 10.42 24.31 -50.29
C THR A 260 11.81 24.08 -49.66
N ALA A 261 12.43 22.93 -49.75
CA ALA A 261 12.52 21.86 -50.75
C ALA A 261 12.85 20.54 -50.00
#